data_43231471fe1c152e4d0567d925f65f45
#
_entry.id   43231471fe1c152e4d0567d925f65f45
#
_cell.length_a   1.000
_cell.length_b   1.000
_cell.length_c   1.000
_cell.angle_alpha   90.00
_cell.angle_beta   90.00
_cell.angle_gamma   90.00
#
_symmetry.space_group_name_H-M   'P 1'
#
loop_
_entity.id
_entity.type
_entity.pdbx_description
1 polymer ?
#
loop_
_entity_poly.entity_id
_entity_poly.type
_entity_poly.pdbx_seq_one_letter_code
_entity_poly.pdbx_strand_id
1 'polypeptide(L)'
;YKVYLDQQLVQKWEVDETNFVDKMEWEPTSVTFGGAKRISGNSYPFTGSIKQVKLYNEAASEDQILADHGAVSVGTPIFTYQRKTFDGTEGKMVQLPEQKETISGLKKGTFSFAYRLNEAAVGKTIYGLLSLSNSNADKEYGALYIKPKDNRIGYEVQGKGDKYITLKDGKSVNNAQWHTVTYAFDGTHAEFYLDGASIGKFETTHLLKGDWTPDMVTLGGISRTNKTPGAKWPFYGTIDSVNVFDETLNAEQVMELHRRTLPQDEPEYGENVYKTGEYGIYDMGDYDSYNYRIPAMVTTSKGTLIAAADQRNTHWSDWGNIDTVVRRSTDNGLTWEEPIDVIDLKSQSYFNGTQSAYTIDPALIAEGENGKNPGRVWMLVDMMPEST
;
A
#
# COMPACT_ATOMS: atom_id res chain seq x y z
N TYR A 1 11.27 8.40 18.49
CA TYR A 1 12.02 8.09 17.27
C TYR A 1 11.10 7.48 16.22
N LYS A 2 11.38 7.76 14.96
CA LYS A 2 10.73 7.12 13.81
C LYS A 2 11.82 6.59 12.89
N VAL A 3 11.65 5.39 12.35
CA VAL A 3 12.55 4.81 11.33
C VAL A 3 11.76 4.64 10.04
N TYR A 4 12.35 5.09 8.96
CA TYR A 4 11.79 4.96 7.62
C TYR A 4 12.69 4.08 6.77
N LEU A 5 12.09 3.18 6.00
CA LEU A 5 12.73 2.41 4.94
C LEU A 5 11.98 2.69 3.64
N ASP A 6 12.71 3.09 2.59
CA ASP A 6 12.13 3.45 1.30
C ASP A 6 10.93 4.41 1.43
N GLN A 7 11.07 5.43 2.29
CA GLN A 7 10.06 6.46 2.61
C GLN A 7 8.88 5.98 3.45
N GLN A 8 8.76 4.70 3.73
CA GLN A 8 7.70 4.16 4.59
C GLN A 8 8.14 4.16 6.05
N LEU A 9 7.27 4.64 6.93
CA LEU A 9 7.49 4.52 8.37
C LEU A 9 7.40 3.04 8.76
N VAL A 10 8.54 2.46 9.11
CA VAL A 10 8.62 1.04 9.49
C VAL A 10 8.60 0.85 11.00
N GLN A 11 8.98 1.86 11.76
CA GLN A 11 9.02 1.78 13.22
C GLN A 11 8.87 3.14 13.87
N LYS A 12 8.13 3.21 14.97
CA LYS A 12 8.02 4.37 15.84
C LYS A 12 8.24 3.95 17.29
N TRP A 13 9.06 4.70 18.03
CA TRP A 13 9.21 4.55 19.47
C TRP A 13 8.91 5.88 20.17
N GLU A 14 8.23 5.79 21.27
CA GLU A 14 8.20 6.88 22.24
C GLU A 14 9.33 6.65 23.23
N VAL A 15 10.17 7.64 23.39
CA VAL A 15 11.31 7.59 24.32
C VAL A 15 11.04 8.63 25.37
N ASP A 16 10.97 8.19 26.62
CA ASP A 16 10.91 9.10 27.76
C ASP A 16 12.28 9.72 28.04
N GLU A 17 12.29 10.75 28.87
CA GLU A 17 13.54 11.44 29.24
C GLU A 17 14.57 10.53 29.93
N THR A 18 14.18 9.34 30.39
CA THR A 18 15.08 8.44 31.13
C THR A 18 15.93 7.56 30.21
N ASN A 19 15.54 7.43 28.94
CA ASN A 19 16.18 6.57 27.95
C ASN A 19 16.93 7.34 26.85
N PHE A 20 17.16 8.63 27.05
CA PHE A 20 17.81 9.44 26.03
C PHE A 20 19.33 9.33 26.08
N VAL A 21 19.98 9.39 24.92
CA VAL A 21 21.44 9.21 24.75
C VAL A 21 22.25 10.24 25.52
N ASP A 22 21.73 11.44 25.78
CA ASP A 22 22.38 12.51 26.53
C ASP A 22 22.55 12.20 28.02
N LYS A 23 21.82 11.20 28.55
CA LYS A 23 21.99 10.70 29.92
C LYS A 23 22.97 9.52 30.04
N MET A 24 23.55 9.09 28.94
CA MET A 24 24.59 8.08 28.99
C MET A 24 25.91 8.70 29.49
N GLU A 25 26.44 8.18 30.59
CA GLU A 25 27.73 8.61 31.19
C GLU A 25 28.90 8.12 30.34
N TRP A 26 28.95 8.47 29.06
CA TRP A 26 30.06 8.14 28.17
C TRP A 26 30.26 9.23 27.12
N GLU A 27 31.52 9.50 26.79
CA GLU A 27 31.91 10.44 25.75
C GLU A 27 32.28 9.68 24.48
N PRO A 28 31.49 9.79 23.39
CA PRO A 28 31.83 9.13 22.14
C PRO A 28 33.09 9.76 21.52
N THR A 29 34.05 8.93 21.20
CA THR A 29 35.33 9.36 20.60
C THR A 29 35.33 9.23 19.07
N SER A 30 34.33 8.58 18.49
CA SER A 30 34.26 8.37 17.04
C SER A 30 32.84 8.15 16.57
N VAL A 31 32.58 8.58 15.32
CA VAL A 31 31.40 8.21 14.53
C VAL A 31 31.88 7.23 13.46
N THR A 32 31.18 6.14 13.26
CA THR A 32 31.54 5.13 12.27
C THR A 32 30.35 4.82 11.36
N PHE A 33 30.57 4.88 10.06
CA PHE A 33 29.60 4.45 9.05
C PHE A 33 29.94 3.03 8.57
N GLY A 34 28.93 2.22 8.35
CA GLY A 34 29.10 0.85 7.88
C GLY A 34 29.62 -0.11 8.92
N GLY A 35 29.40 0.16 10.19
CA GLY A 35 29.78 -0.71 11.28
C GLY A 35 29.81 -0.01 12.64
N ALA A 36 30.33 -0.69 13.65
CA ALA A 36 30.56 -0.15 14.98
C ALA A 36 32.05 -0.32 15.38
N LYS A 37 32.67 0.77 15.80
CA LYS A 37 34.04 0.72 16.33
C LYS A 37 33.98 0.39 17.82
N ARG A 38 34.48 -0.80 18.19
CA ARG A 38 34.48 -1.30 19.57
C ARG A 38 35.88 -1.77 19.98
N ILE A 39 36.20 -1.68 21.25
CA ILE A 39 37.45 -2.21 21.83
C ILE A 39 37.46 -3.75 21.74
N SER A 40 36.30 -4.41 21.84
CA SER A 40 36.16 -5.86 21.78
C SER A 40 36.42 -6.50 20.41
N GLY A 41 36.61 -5.67 19.35
CA GLY A 41 36.87 -6.17 18.00
C GLY A 41 35.63 -6.53 17.18
N ASN A 42 34.47 -6.67 17.79
CA ASN A 42 33.20 -6.88 17.07
C ASN A 42 32.73 -5.57 16.40
N SER A 43 32.79 -5.49 15.08
CA SER A 43 32.62 -4.26 14.34
C SER A 43 31.33 -4.21 13.48
N TYR A 44 30.56 -5.30 13.41
CA TYR A 44 29.35 -5.43 12.58
C TYR A 44 29.53 -4.79 11.20
N PRO A 45 30.48 -5.27 10.38
CA PRO A 45 30.81 -4.63 9.12
C PRO A 45 29.63 -4.70 8.16
N PHE A 46 29.31 -3.58 7.54
CA PHE A 46 28.33 -3.51 6.46
C PHE A 46 28.97 -3.99 5.16
N THR A 47 28.30 -4.91 4.47
CA THR A 47 28.70 -5.35 3.13
C THR A 47 27.74 -4.77 2.12
N GLY A 48 28.19 -3.81 1.32
CA GLY A 48 27.35 -3.09 0.37
C GLY A 48 27.88 -1.69 0.10
N SER A 49 27.05 -0.84 -0.50
CA SER A 49 27.39 0.55 -0.80
C SER A 49 26.48 1.50 -0.02
N ILE A 50 27.06 2.48 0.64
CA ILE A 50 26.33 3.59 1.26
C ILE A 50 26.55 4.80 0.34
N LYS A 51 25.50 5.25 -0.36
CA LYS A 51 25.59 6.36 -1.31
C LYS A 51 25.72 7.69 -0.58
N GLN A 52 24.98 7.88 0.49
CA GLN A 52 24.92 9.15 1.20
C GLN A 52 24.50 8.94 2.67
N VAL A 53 25.03 9.78 3.53
CA VAL A 53 24.58 9.91 4.93
C VAL A 53 24.36 11.39 5.20
N LYS A 54 23.23 11.73 5.79
CA LYS A 54 22.91 13.10 6.23
C LYS A 54 22.63 13.07 7.73
N LEU A 55 23.17 14.03 8.45
CA LEU A 55 22.95 14.23 9.89
C LEU A 55 22.35 15.61 10.09
N TYR A 56 21.30 15.69 10.88
CA TYR A 56 20.62 16.92 11.25
C TYR A 56 20.72 17.13 12.75
N ASN A 57 20.76 18.38 13.16
CA ASN A 57 20.75 18.77 14.58
C ASN A 57 19.33 18.85 15.16
N GLU A 58 18.33 18.52 14.38
CA GLU A 58 16.93 18.47 14.77
C GLU A 58 16.22 17.30 14.11
N ALA A 59 15.03 16.95 14.60
CA ALA A 59 14.24 15.89 13.99
C ALA A 59 13.74 16.34 12.60
N ALA A 60 14.15 15.64 11.55
CA ALA A 60 13.67 15.90 10.20
C ALA A 60 12.15 15.64 10.10
N SER A 61 11.43 16.51 9.41
CA SER A 61 10.02 16.29 9.08
C SER A 61 9.88 15.14 8.06
N GLU A 62 8.66 14.61 7.92
CA GLU A 62 8.39 13.60 6.87
C GLU A 62 8.71 14.14 5.48
N ASP A 63 8.32 15.39 5.19
CA ASP A 63 8.65 16.04 3.90
C ASP A 63 10.15 16.14 3.66
N GLN A 64 10.93 16.44 4.70
CA GLN A 64 12.39 16.50 4.59
C GLN A 64 12.99 15.11 4.35
N ILE A 65 12.48 14.07 5.00
CA ILE A 65 12.92 12.68 4.79
C ILE A 65 12.61 12.25 3.36
N LEU A 66 11.43 12.57 2.85
CA LEU A 66 11.00 12.31 1.49
C LEU A 66 11.90 13.06 0.48
N ALA A 67 12.17 14.35 0.69
CA ALA A 67 13.04 15.13 -0.15
C ALA A 67 14.49 14.61 -0.15
N ASP A 68 14.99 14.16 0.98
CA ASP A 68 16.33 13.61 1.12
C ASP A 68 16.51 12.25 0.46
N HIS A 69 15.46 11.48 0.34
CA HIS A 69 15.47 10.22 -0.41
C HIS A 69 15.55 10.46 -1.92
N GLY A 70 15.39 11.70 -2.36
CA GLY A 70 15.22 12.04 -3.77
C GLY A 70 13.77 11.80 -4.23
N ALA A 71 12.85 11.69 -3.27
CA ALA A 71 11.44 11.60 -3.56
C ALA A 71 10.96 12.90 -4.19
N VAL A 72 10.26 12.73 -5.27
CA VAL A 72 9.59 13.85 -5.94
C VAL A 72 8.44 14.30 -5.04
N SER A 73 8.47 15.56 -4.62
CA SER A 73 7.33 16.13 -3.90
C SER A 73 6.11 16.15 -4.83
N VAL A 74 5.04 15.53 -4.40
CA VAL A 74 3.78 15.47 -5.18
C VAL A 74 2.82 16.59 -4.78
N GLY A 75 3.17 17.53 -3.97
CA GLY A 75 2.28 18.57 -3.50
C GLY A 75 1.07 18.03 -2.69
N THR A 76 0.21 18.94 -2.25
CA THR A 76 -1.01 18.59 -1.51
C THR A 76 -2.22 18.65 -2.43
N PRO A 77 -3.03 17.60 -2.54
CA PRO A 77 -4.25 17.66 -3.34
C PRO A 77 -5.26 18.66 -2.74
N ILE A 78 -5.93 19.41 -3.60
CA ILE A 78 -7.01 20.34 -3.21
C ILE A 78 -8.33 19.62 -2.93
N PHE A 79 -8.47 18.40 -3.42
CA PHE A 79 -9.60 17.52 -3.17
C PHE A 79 -9.14 16.07 -3.13
N THR A 80 -9.65 15.33 -2.16
CA THR A 80 -9.46 13.88 -2.04
C THR A 80 -10.79 13.19 -1.78
N TYR A 81 -10.94 11.98 -2.32
CA TYR A 81 -12.04 11.09 -1.98
C TYR A 81 -11.48 9.69 -1.72
N GLN A 82 -11.96 9.05 -0.66
CA GLN A 82 -11.49 7.74 -0.27
C GLN A 82 -12.42 6.63 -0.76
N ARG A 83 -12.00 5.40 -0.57
CA ARG A 83 -12.57 4.16 -1.09
C ARG A 83 -14.10 4.14 -1.18
N LYS A 84 -14.59 3.79 -2.37
CA LYS A 84 -16.00 3.55 -2.66
C LYS A 84 -16.16 2.39 -3.63
N THR A 85 -16.99 1.42 -3.27
CA THR A 85 -17.41 0.34 -4.17
C THR A 85 -18.71 0.70 -4.86
N PHE A 86 -18.76 0.45 -6.15
CA PHE A 86 -19.85 0.73 -7.07
C PHE A 86 -20.34 -0.59 -7.67
N ASP A 87 -21.65 -0.73 -7.85
CA ASP A 87 -22.30 -1.94 -8.36
C ASP A 87 -22.73 -1.85 -9.83
N GLY A 88 -22.28 -0.82 -10.54
CA GLY A 88 -22.66 -0.59 -11.93
C GLY A 88 -24.03 0.06 -12.10
N THR A 89 -24.68 0.51 -11.03
CA THR A 89 -25.97 1.20 -11.09
C THR A 89 -25.84 2.71 -10.87
N GLU A 90 -26.76 3.48 -11.48
CA GLU A 90 -26.78 4.94 -11.34
C GLU A 90 -27.01 5.39 -9.90
N GLY A 91 -27.73 4.61 -9.09
CA GLY A 91 -28.01 4.91 -7.69
C GLY A 91 -26.80 4.84 -6.76
N LYS A 92 -25.69 4.28 -7.22
CA LYS A 92 -24.43 4.21 -6.46
C LYS A 92 -23.40 5.28 -6.83
N MET A 93 -23.63 6.03 -7.91
CA MET A 93 -22.78 7.18 -8.25
C MET A 93 -22.78 8.20 -7.11
N VAL A 94 -21.63 8.80 -6.83
CA VAL A 94 -21.50 9.79 -5.75
C VAL A 94 -21.59 11.19 -6.35
N GLN A 95 -22.58 11.95 -5.87
CA GLN A 95 -22.81 13.34 -6.28
C GLN A 95 -22.13 14.29 -5.28
N LEU A 96 -21.33 15.21 -5.79
CA LEU A 96 -20.49 16.14 -5.04
C LEU A 96 -20.73 17.58 -5.53
N PRO A 97 -21.95 18.13 -5.37
CA PRO A 97 -22.29 19.46 -5.88
C PRO A 97 -21.45 20.57 -5.27
N GLU A 98 -20.96 20.38 -4.03
CA GLU A 98 -20.07 21.32 -3.33
C GLU A 98 -18.70 21.46 -4.00
N GLN A 99 -18.27 20.48 -4.80
CA GLN A 99 -16.97 20.49 -5.50
C GLN A 99 -17.03 21.18 -6.88
N LYS A 100 -18.20 21.58 -7.35
CA LYS A 100 -18.38 22.12 -8.71
C LYS A 100 -17.53 23.37 -8.96
N GLU A 101 -17.48 24.31 -8.03
CA GLU A 101 -16.70 25.54 -8.18
C GLU A 101 -15.19 25.25 -8.16
N THR A 102 -14.75 24.38 -7.26
CA THR A 102 -13.35 23.94 -7.16
C THR A 102 -12.88 23.35 -8.49
N ILE A 103 -13.62 22.37 -9.03
CA ILE A 103 -13.23 21.68 -10.26
C ILE A 103 -13.39 22.55 -11.50
N SER A 104 -14.51 23.31 -11.61
CA SER A 104 -14.75 24.16 -12.78
C SER A 104 -13.85 25.39 -12.85
N GLY A 105 -13.31 25.82 -11.73
CA GLY A 105 -12.40 26.96 -11.62
C GLY A 105 -10.96 26.67 -12.05
N LEU A 106 -10.59 25.40 -12.16
CA LEU A 106 -9.22 25.00 -12.51
C LEU A 106 -8.83 25.46 -13.91
N LYS A 107 -7.65 26.09 -14.04
CA LYS A 107 -7.03 26.49 -15.31
C LYS A 107 -5.98 25.49 -15.77
N LYS A 108 -5.41 24.77 -14.85
CA LYS A 108 -4.52 23.63 -14.99
C LYS A 108 -4.83 22.67 -13.84
N GLY A 109 -4.39 21.45 -13.89
CA GLY A 109 -4.62 20.53 -12.79
C GLY A 109 -4.30 19.09 -13.13
N THR A 110 -4.31 18.28 -12.09
CA THR A 110 -4.11 16.83 -12.22
C THR A 110 -5.19 16.08 -11.46
N PHE A 111 -5.75 15.07 -12.12
CA PHE A 111 -6.74 14.15 -11.56
C PHE A 111 -6.14 12.75 -11.55
N SER A 112 -6.08 12.11 -10.41
CA SER A 112 -5.55 10.76 -10.27
C SER A 112 -6.54 9.87 -9.54
N PHE A 113 -6.68 8.63 -10.03
CA PHE A 113 -7.60 7.63 -9.53
C PHE A 113 -6.88 6.31 -9.36
N ALA A 114 -6.97 5.69 -8.17
CA ALA A 114 -6.68 4.27 -8.02
C ALA A 114 -8.01 3.51 -8.10
N TYR A 115 -8.09 2.53 -9.00
CA TYR A 115 -9.34 1.78 -9.23
C TYR A 115 -9.08 0.32 -9.53
N ARG A 116 -10.10 -0.50 -9.28
CA ARG A 116 -10.18 -1.89 -9.71
C ARG A 116 -11.58 -2.17 -10.26
N LEU A 117 -11.67 -2.78 -11.44
CA LEU A 117 -12.95 -3.24 -11.96
C LEU A 117 -13.43 -4.47 -11.19
N ASN A 118 -14.75 -4.61 -11.04
CA ASN A 118 -15.34 -5.91 -10.73
C ASN A 118 -15.10 -6.88 -11.91
N GLU A 119 -14.89 -8.15 -11.64
CA GLU A 119 -14.69 -9.16 -12.69
C GLU A 119 -15.82 -9.16 -13.74
N ALA A 120 -17.07 -8.97 -13.30
CA ALA A 120 -18.21 -8.88 -14.19
C ALA A 120 -18.21 -7.62 -15.08
N ALA A 121 -17.38 -6.63 -14.77
CA ALA A 121 -17.20 -5.40 -15.55
C ALA A 121 -16.15 -5.53 -16.66
N VAL A 122 -15.27 -6.52 -16.56
CA VAL A 122 -14.23 -6.80 -17.55
C VAL A 122 -14.89 -7.06 -18.92
N GLY A 123 -14.36 -6.46 -19.97
CA GLY A 123 -14.90 -6.58 -21.34
C GLY A 123 -16.16 -5.78 -21.61
N LYS A 124 -16.70 -5.00 -20.67
CA LYS A 124 -17.85 -4.11 -20.87
C LYS A 124 -17.45 -2.77 -21.51
N THR A 125 -18.45 -1.96 -21.85
CA THR A 125 -18.24 -0.87 -22.80
C THR A 125 -17.55 0.35 -22.23
N ILE A 126 -18.04 0.94 -21.12
CA ILE A 126 -17.57 2.24 -20.64
C ILE A 126 -17.98 2.47 -19.18
N TYR A 127 -17.08 3.08 -18.41
CA TYR A 127 -17.28 3.46 -17.02
C TYR A 127 -16.69 4.84 -16.74
N GLY A 128 -17.50 5.75 -16.16
CA GLY A 128 -17.04 7.06 -15.75
C GLY A 128 -16.21 6.99 -14.47
N LEU A 129 -15.09 7.69 -14.43
CA LEU A 129 -14.30 7.88 -13.22
C LEU A 129 -14.79 9.13 -12.48
N LEU A 130 -14.71 10.28 -13.13
CA LEU A 130 -15.19 11.56 -12.61
C LEU A 130 -15.75 12.41 -13.74
N SER A 131 -16.82 13.13 -13.45
CA SER A 131 -17.42 14.09 -14.38
C SER A 131 -17.78 15.41 -13.69
N LEU A 132 -17.77 16.47 -14.50
CA LEU A 132 -18.37 17.77 -14.23
C LEU A 132 -19.51 17.95 -15.22
N SER A 133 -20.72 18.30 -14.76
CA SER A 133 -21.90 18.35 -15.62
C SER A 133 -22.90 19.44 -15.23
N ASN A 134 -23.78 19.81 -16.19
CA ASN A 134 -25.08 20.34 -15.90
C ASN A 134 -26.05 19.15 -15.81
N SER A 135 -26.46 18.79 -14.61
CA SER A 135 -27.29 17.62 -14.34
C SER A 135 -28.68 17.71 -14.99
N ASN A 136 -29.13 18.91 -15.35
CA ASN A 136 -30.39 19.20 -16.00
C ASN A 136 -30.32 19.17 -17.55
N ALA A 137 -29.15 18.84 -18.10
CA ALA A 137 -28.92 18.70 -19.53
C ALA A 137 -28.45 17.28 -19.89
N ASP A 138 -28.65 16.86 -21.14
CA ASP A 138 -28.16 15.59 -21.65
C ASP A 138 -26.71 15.70 -22.15
N LYS A 139 -26.34 16.83 -22.74
CA LYS A 139 -25.10 17.01 -23.49
C LYS A 139 -24.23 18.16 -22.99
N GLU A 140 -24.28 18.45 -21.70
CA GLU A 140 -23.44 19.45 -21.06
C GLU A 140 -22.63 18.76 -19.92
N TYR A 141 -21.52 18.15 -20.30
CA TYR A 141 -20.65 17.46 -19.36
C TYR A 141 -19.21 17.36 -19.86
N GLY A 142 -18.29 17.23 -18.94
CA GLY A 142 -16.93 16.75 -19.17
C GLY A 142 -16.66 15.54 -18.28
N ALA A 143 -16.02 14.51 -18.82
CA ALA A 143 -15.79 13.28 -18.08
C ALA A 143 -14.46 12.64 -18.41
N LEU A 144 -13.85 12.08 -17.37
CA LEU A 144 -12.77 11.10 -17.45
C LEU A 144 -13.38 9.71 -17.29
N TYR A 145 -13.01 8.76 -18.14
CA TYR A 145 -13.60 7.45 -18.17
C TYR A 145 -12.64 6.36 -18.68
N ILE A 146 -12.99 5.12 -18.45
CA ILE A 146 -12.32 3.96 -19.00
C ILE A 146 -13.26 3.19 -19.94
N LYS A 147 -12.69 2.60 -21.00
CA LYS A 147 -13.39 1.72 -21.96
C LYS A 147 -12.73 0.36 -21.97
N PRO A 148 -13.04 -0.54 -21.01
CA PRO A 148 -12.38 -1.83 -20.90
C PRO A 148 -12.44 -2.66 -22.18
N LYS A 149 -13.60 -2.70 -22.84
CA LYS A 149 -13.76 -3.45 -24.09
C LYS A 149 -12.72 -3.08 -25.17
N ASP A 150 -12.33 -1.82 -25.23
CA ASP A 150 -11.40 -1.29 -26.22
C ASP A 150 -9.98 -1.14 -25.66
N ASN A 151 -9.74 -1.49 -24.41
CA ASN A 151 -8.51 -1.22 -23.67
C ASN A 151 -8.07 0.25 -23.74
N ARG A 152 -8.98 1.19 -23.45
CA ARG A 152 -8.72 2.63 -23.59
C ARG A 152 -9.14 3.42 -22.37
N ILE A 153 -8.40 4.51 -22.15
CA ILE A 153 -8.75 5.60 -21.26
C ILE A 153 -9.28 6.75 -22.10
N GLY A 154 -10.35 7.40 -21.65
CA GLY A 154 -11.01 8.44 -22.39
C GLY A 154 -11.18 9.73 -21.60
N TYR A 155 -11.19 10.80 -22.37
CA TYR A 155 -11.57 12.13 -21.97
C TYR A 155 -12.62 12.64 -22.99
N GLU A 156 -13.71 13.20 -22.49
CA GLU A 156 -14.77 13.76 -23.33
C GLU A 156 -15.31 15.04 -22.69
N VAL A 157 -15.43 16.11 -23.49
CA VAL A 157 -16.20 17.30 -23.14
C VAL A 157 -17.28 17.48 -24.22
N GLN A 158 -18.51 17.69 -23.79
CA GLN A 158 -19.67 17.90 -24.66
C GLN A 158 -20.46 19.10 -24.18
N GLY A 159 -20.92 19.94 -25.13
CA GLY A 159 -21.80 21.11 -24.90
C GLY A 159 -22.38 21.61 -26.22
N LYS A 160 -23.54 22.23 -26.21
CA LYS A 160 -24.28 22.96 -27.29
C LYS A 160 -23.93 22.63 -28.75
N GLY A 161 -23.62 21.39 -29.08
CA GLY A 161 -23.25 20.95 -30.43
C GLY A 161 -21.79 20.57 -30.59
N ASP A 162 -20.94 21.03 -29.72
CA ASP A 162 -19.51 20.66 -29.72
C ASP A 162 -19.29 19.42 -28.92
N LYS A 163 -18.44 18.54 -29.47
CA LYS A 163 -18.01 17.33 -28.79
C LYS A 163 -16.51 17.12 -29.01
N TYR A 164 -15.78 17.11 -27.94
CA TYR A 164 -14.37 16.82 -27.95
C TYR A 164 -14.09 15.49 -27.22
N ILE A 165 -13.44 14.56 -27.89
CA ILE A 165 -13.12 13.25 -27.35
C ILE A 165 -11.66 12.94 -27.63
N THR A 166 -10.93 12.48 -26.62
CA THR A 166 -9.62 11.87 -26.77
C THR A 166 -9.60 10.50 -26.11
N LEU A 167 -9.09 9.51 -26.80
CA LEU A 167 -8.86 8.16 -26.32
C LEU A 167 -7.39 7.84 -26.43
N LYS A 168 -6.83 7.27 -25.38
CA LYS A 168 -5.46 6.76 -25.33
C LYS A 168 -5.46 5.27 -25.07
N ASP A 169 -4.48 4.57 -25.63
CA ASP A 169 -4.31 3.14 -25.47
C ASP A 169 -3.93 2.82 -24.02
N GLY A 170 -4.76 2.06 -23.36
CA GLY A 170 -4.58 1.66 -21.97
C GLY A 170 -4.66 0.15 -21.84
N LYS A 171 -3.70 -0.58 -22.39
CA LYS A 171 -3.72 -2.05 -22.56
C LYS A 171 -4.07 -2.85 -21.31
N SER A 172 -3.80 -2.30 -20.13
CA SER A 172 -4.06 -2.98 -18.85
C SER A 172 -5.46 -2.69 -18.27
N VAL A 173 -6.29 -1.81 -18.86
CA VAL A 173 -7.57 -1.40 -18.24
C VAL A 173 -8.70 -2.43 -18.37
N ASN A 174 -8.48 -3.54 -19.05
CA ASN A 174 -9.48 -4.60 -19.26
C ASN A 174 -9.20 -5.83 -18.38
N ASN A 175 -9.00 -5.63 -17.11
CA ASN A 175 -8.83 -6.70 -16.12
C ASN A 175 -9.35 -6.24 -14.75
N ALA A 176 -9.40 -7.16 -13.78
CA ALA A 176 -9.84 -6.89 -12.41
C ALA A 176 -8.66 -6.64 -11.45
N GLN A 177 -7.57 -6.08 -11.95
CA GLN A 177 -6.42 -5.68 -11.11
C GLN A 177 -6.54 -4.21 -10.69
N TRP A 178 -5.78 -3.83 -9.69
CA TRP A 178 -5.62 -2.44 -9.31
C TRP A 178 -4.79 -1.68 -10.34
N HIS A 179 -5.30 -0.53 -10.73
CA HIS A 179 -4.64 0.41 -11.64
C HIS A 179 -4.72 1.83 -11.12
N THR A 180 -3.76 2.66 -11.50
CA THR A 180 -3.90 4.11 -11.38
C THR A 180 -4.05 4.73 -12.76
N VAL A 181 -5.02 5.62 -12.89
CA VAL A 181 -5.18 6.50 -14.05
C VAL A 181 -4.96 7.92 -13.60
N THR A 182 -4.05 8.63 -14.26
CA THR A 182 -3.82 10.05 -14.02
C THR A 182 -4.00 10.85 -15.30
N TYR A 183 -4.71 11.97 -15.20
CA TYR A 183 -4.90 12.97 -16.23
C TYR A 183 -4.29 14.28 -15.75
N ALA A 184 -3.23 14.75 -16.40
CA ALA A 184 -2.55 16.00 -16.11
C ALA A 184 -2.74 17.00 -17.24
N PHE A 185 -3.18 18.23 -16.92
CA PHE A 185 -3.52 19.29 -17.87
C PHE A 185 -2.83 20.60 -17.52
N ASP A 186 -2.14 21.24 -18.51
CA ASP A 186 -1.32 22.44 -18.32
C ASP A 186 -1.98 23.75 -18.82
N GLY A 187 -3.20 23.66 -19.33
CA GLY A 187 -3.93 24.77 -19.94
C GLY A 187 -3.96 24.72 -21.48
N THR A 188 -3.08 23.98 -22.10
CA THR A 188 -2.96 23.83 -23.55
C THR A 188 -2.81 22.38 -23.99
N HIS A 189 -2.26 21.55 -23.13
CA HIS A 189 -2.05 20.12 -23.36
C HIS A 189 -2.50 19.31 -22.16
N ALA A 190 -2.91 18.10 -22.43
CA ALA A 190 -3.16 17.10 -21.42
C ALA A 190 -2.38 15.83 -21.71
N GLU A 191 -2.08 15.08 -20.66
CA GLU A 191 -1.38 13.82 -20.74
C GLU A 191 -2.06 12.80 -19.86
N PHE A 192 -2.24 11.59 -20.41
CA PHE A 192 -2.70 10.44 -19.65
C PHE A 192 -1.55 9.56 -19.20
N TYR A 193 -1.66 9.09 -17.98
CA TYR A 193 -0.78 8.10 -17.40
C TYR A 193 -1.60 6.89 -16.92
N LEU A 194 -1.05 5.71 -17.16
CA LEU A 194 -1.56 4.45 -16.63
C LEU A 194 -0.44 3.81 -15.80
N ASP A 195 -0.75 3.48 -14.56
CA ASP A 195 0.20 2.88 -13.61
C ASP A 195 1.53 3.68 -13.51
N GLY A 196 1.39 5.00 -13.45
CA GLY A 196 2.50 5.95 -13.38
C GLY A 196 3.22 6.23 -14.69
N ALA A 197 3.00 5.44 -15.74
CA ALA A 197 3.67 5.59 -17.04
C ALA A 197 2.80 6.39 -18.02
N SER A 198 3.41 7.33 -18.75
CA SER A 198 2.73 8.09 -19.82
C SER A 198 2.25 7.17 -20.93
N ILE A 199 0.97 7.30 -21.30
CA ILE A 199 0.37 6.62 -22.45
C ILE A 199 0.01 7.58 -23.58
N GLY A 200 0.26 8.87 -23.41
CA GLY A 200 0.23 9.85 -24.49
C GLY A 200 -0.28 11.21 -24.08
N LYS A 201 0.29 12.19 -24.75
CA LYS A 201 -0.01 13.62 -24.66
C LYS A 201 -0.87 14.06 -25.83
N PHE A 202 -1.69 15.10 -25.64
CA PHE A 202 -2.53 15.70 -26.68
C PHE A 202 -2.84 17.17 -26.39
N GLU A 203 -3.15 17.92 -27.42
CA GLU A 203 -3.58 19.30 -27.29
C GLU A 203 -5.07 19.36 -26.89
N THR A 204 -5.39 20.23 -25.94
CA THR A 204 -6.75 20.56 -25.54
C THR A 204 -6.77 21.90 -24.80
N THR A 205 -7.85 22.65 -24.98
CA THR A 205 -8.13 23.87 -24.22
C THR A 205 -9.19 23.66 -23.16
N HIS A 206 -9.69 22.44 -23.03
CA HIS A 206 -10.76 22.07 -22.09
C HIS A 206 -10.21 21.16 -21.00
N LEU A 207 -10.35 21.55 -19.73
CA LEU A 207 -10.08 20.62 -18.63
C LEU A 207 -11.23 19.62 -18.52
N LEU A 208 -12.36 20.00 -17.95
CA LEU A 208 -13.59 19.18 -17.89
C LEU A 208 -14.84 20.03 -18.19
N LYS A 209 -14.67 21.27 -18.61
CA LYS A 209 -15.76 22.23 -18.81
C LYS A 209 -15.77 22.75 -20.24
N GLY A 210 -16.92 22.75 -20.86
CA GLY A 210 -17.23 23.51 -22.09
C GLY A 210 -17.96 24.85 -21.79
N ASP A 211 -18.59 25.42 -22.79
CA ASP A 211 -19.35 26.68 -22.70
C ASP A 211 -20.73 26.50 -22.04
N TRP A 212 -20.75 25.96 -20.84
CA TRP A 212 -21.97 25.72 -20.04
C TRP A 212 -21.66 25.88 -18.54
N THR A 213 -22.74 26.05 -17.75
CA THR A 213 -22.60 26.22 -16.30
C THR A 213 -22.78 24.87 -15.59
N PRO A 214 -21.75 24.34 -14.90
CA PRO A 214 -21.88 23.11 -14.14
C PRO A 214 -22.67 23.31 -12.85
N ASP A 215 -23.44 22.31 -12.47
CA ASP A 215 -24.10 22.22 -11.17
C ASP A 215 -23.67 21.00 -10.37
N MET A 216 -22.95 20.05 -11.00
CA MET A 216 -22.66 18.76 -10.41
C MET A 216 -21.26 18.24 -10.76
N VAL A 217 -20.54 17.75 -9.74
CA VAL A 217 -19.41 16.82 -9.87
C VAL A 217 -19.92 15.42 -9.52
N THR A 218 -19.58 14.42 -10.31
CA THR A 218 -20.02 13.04 -10.07
C THR A 218 -18.84 12.09 -10.12
N LEU A 219 -18.65 11.31 -9.07
CA LEU A 219 -17.70 10.21 -9.04
C LEU A 219 -18.39 8.89 -9.41
N GLY A 220 -17.75 8.10 -10.27
CA GLY A 220 -18.27 6.83 -10.73
C GLY A 220 -19.40 6.95 -11.76
N GLY A 221 -19.39 8.02 -12.58
CA GLY A 221 -20.37 8.22 -13.65
C GLY A 221 -20.60 9.67 -14.04
N ILE A 222 -21.74 9.94 -14.67
CA ILE A 222 -22.18 11.29 -15.13
C ILE A 222 -23.60 11.55 -14.67
N SER A 223 -23.83 12.65 -13.99
CA SER A 223 -25.18 13.16 -13.70
C SER A 223 -25.68 13.95 -14.88
N ARG A 224 -26.74 13.47 -15.59
CA ARG A 224 -27.37 14.08 -16.74
C ARG A 224 -28.79 13.56 -16.98
N THR A 225 -29.56 14.23 -17.82
CA THR A 225 -30.97 13.87 -18.06
C THR A 225 -31.17 12.66 -18.97
N ASN A 226 -30.13 12.12 -19.60
CA ASN A 226 -30.23 10.96 -20.47
C ASN A 226 -30.76 9.74 -19.72
N LYS A 227 -31.88 9.18 -20.19
CA LYS A 227 -32.56 8.03 -19.57
C LYS A 227 -32.21 6.69 -20.21
N THR A 228 -31.38 6.67 -21.24
CA THR A 228 -30.95 5.43 -21.88
C THR A 228 -30.12 4.62 -20.88
N PRO A 229 -30.43 3.35 -20.64
CA PRO A 229 -29.64 2.51 -19.73
C PRO A 229 -28.15 2.54 -20.05
N GLY A 230 -27.33 2.76 -19.05
CA GLY A 230 -25.87 2.87 -19.16
C GLY A 230 -25.35 4.18 -19.75
N ALA A 231 -26.22 5.11 -20.20
CA ALA A 231 -25.76 6.39 -20.76
C ALA A 231 -25.03 7.28 -19.75
N LYS A 232 -25.24 7.08 -18.48
CA LYS A 232 -24.55 7.80 -17.38
C LYS A 232 -23.23 7.16 -16.95
N TRP A 233 -22.82 6.10 -17.60
CA TRP A 233 -21.57 5.38 -17.41
C TRP A 233 -21.28 4.95 -15.95
N PRO A 234 -22.27 4.34 -15.25
CA PRO A 234 -22.10 4.00 -13.86
C PRO A 234 -20.93 3.02 -13.68
N PHE A 235 -20.04 3.34 -12.76
CA PHE A 235 -18.84 2.54 -12.50
C PHE A 235 -19.21 1.21 -11.86
N TYR A 236 -18.49 0.16 -12.21
CA TYR A 236 -18.64 -1.15 -11.61
C TYR A 236 -17.29 -1.70 -11.14
N GLY A 237 -17.06 -1.63 -9.84
CA GLY A 237 -15.79 -1.95 -9.19
C GLY A 237 -15.54 -1.04 -8.00
N THR A 238 -14.29 -0.88 -7.63
CA THR A 238 -13.89 -0.01 -6.52
C THR A 238 -12.99 1.11 -7.05
N ILE A 239 -13.28 2.34 -6.64
CA ILE A 239 -12.35 3.48 -6.72
C ILE A 239 -11.84 3.68 -5.31
N ASP A 240 -10.53 3.47 -5.10
CA ASP A 240 -9.91 3.51 -3.78
C ASP A 240 -9.52 4.92 -3.37
N SER A 241 -8.88 5.64 -4.27
CA SER A 241 -8.49 7.02 -4.03
C SER A 241 -8.74 7.89 -5.24
N VAL A 242 -9.19 9.11 -4.99
CA VAL A 242 -9.23 10.20 -5.95
C VAL A 242 -8.42 11.34 -5.38
N ASN A 243 -7.47 11.84 -6.16
CA ASN A 243 -6.68 13.02 -5.79
C ASN A 243 -6.77 14.05 -6.91
N VAL A 244 -7.11 15.27 -6.56
CA VAL A 244 -7.17 16.40 -7.50
C VAL A 244 -6.22 17.48 -7.03
N PHE A 245 -5.38 17.94 -7.93
CA PHE A 245 -4.40 19.01 -7.71
C PHE A 245 -4.71 20.19 -8.62
N ASP A 246 -4.45 21.40 -8.17
CA ASP A 246 -4.54 22.64 -8.97
C ASP A 246 -3.26 22.94 -9.76
N GLU A 247 -2.35 21.99 -9.80
CA GLU A 247 -1.11 22.01 -10.57
C GLU A 247 -1.00 20.81 -11.51
N THR A 248 -0.21 20.98 -12.56
CA THR A 248 0.10 19.92 -13.53
C THR A 248 1.29 19.13 -13.02
N LEU A 249 1.05 17.92 -12.55
CA LEU A 249 2.13 17.04 -12.12
C LEU A 249 2.92 16.54 -13.33
N ASN A 250 4.25 16.50 -13.20
CA ASN A 250 5.13 15.91 -14.20
C ASN A 250 5.20 14.37 -14.06
N ALA A 251 5.86 13.71 -15.01
CA ALA A 251 5.93 12.24 -15.05
C ALA A 251 6.55 11.62 -13.79
N GLU A 252 7.54 12.25 -13.18
CA GLU A 252 8.17 11.77 -11.96
C GLU A 252 7.20 11.87 -10.76
N GLN A 253 6.49 12.99 -10.65
CA GLN A 253 5.46 13.21 -9.63
C GLN A 253 4.28 12.24 -9.80
N VAL A 254 3.87 11.96 -11.03
CA VAL A 254 2.81 10.99 -11.32
C VAL A 254 3.25 9.56 -10.97
N MET A 255 4.49 9.19 -11.28
CA MET A 255 5.03 7.89 -10.88
C MET A 255 5.10 7.74 -9.36
N GLU A 256 5.51 8.81 -8.67
CA GLU A 256 5.54 8.80 -7.20
C GLU A 256 4.12 8.74 -6.61
N LEU A 257 3.17 9.49 -7.16
CA LEU A 257 1.77 9.43 -6.77
C LEU A 257 1.20 8.02 -6.96
N HIS A 258 1.49 7.37 -8.09
CA HIS A 258 1.10 5.98 -8.35
C HIS A 258 1.60 5.04 -7.25
N ARG A 259 2.87 5.11 -6.88
CA ARG A 259 3.45 4.25 -5.82
C ARG A 259 2.79 4.43 -4.46
N ARG A 260 2.36 5.67 -4.14
CA ARG A 260 1.71 5.99 -2.87
C ARG A 260 0.24 5.62 -2.83
N THR A 261 -0.44 5.65 -3.96
CA THR A 261 -1.91 5.51 -4.03
C THR A 261 -2.37 4.15 -4.55
N LEU A 262 -1.50 3.38 -5.19
CA LEU A 262 -1.85 2.03 -5.60
C LEU A 262 -2.06 1.18 -4.35
N PRO A 263 -3.28 0.67 -4.11
CA PRO A 263 -3.50 -0.23 -3.01
C PRO A 263 -2.55 -1.42 -3.16
N GLN A 264 -1.77 -1.71 -2.15
CA GLN A 264 -1.09 -3.00 -2.07
C GLN A 264 -2.21 -4.03 -2.06
N ASP A 265 -2.06 -5.12 -2.81
CA ASP A 265 -3.08 -6.17 -2.88
C ASP A 265 -3.42 -6.63 -1.46
N GLU A 266 -4.42 -5.97 -0.88
CA GLU A 266 -5.10 -6.53 0.25
C GLU A 266 -5.93 -7.70 -0.31
N PRO A 267 -5.72 -8.92 0.16
CA PRO A 267 -6.59 -10.02 -0.19
C PRO A 267 -8.04 -9.59 0.06
N GLU A 268 -8.95 -9.98 -0.83
CA GLU A 268 -10.38 -9.64 -0.77
C GLU A 268 -11.02 -10.28 0.47
N TYR A 269 -10.88 -9.61 1.61
CA TYR A 269 -11.59 -9.99 2.83
C TYR A 269 -12.84 -9.13 2.95
N GLY A 270 -13.96 -9.79 3.27
CA GLY A 270 -15.27 -9.14 3.45
C GLY A 270 -15.19 -7.93 4.40
N GLU A 271 -16.14 -7.02 4.29
CA GLU A 271 -16.21 -5.66 4.85
C GLU A 271 -15.81 -5.45 6.34
N ASN A 272 -15.32 -6.47 7.05
CA ASN A 272 -15.08 -6.43 8.49
C ASN A 272 -13.68 -6.80 8.96
N VAL A 273 -12.67 -6.94 8.07
CA VAL A 273 -11.46 -7.68 8.45
C VAL A 273 -10.21 -6.84 8.67
N TYR A 274 -10.17 -5.59 8.30
CA TYR A 274 -9.03 -4.73 8.66
C TYR A 274 -9.46 -3.57 9.54
N LYS A 275 -9.52 -3.83 10.83
CA LYS A 275 -9.13 -2.80 11.77
C LYS A 275 -7.62 -2.64 11.59
N THR A 276 -7.17 -1.44 11.26
CA THR A 276 -5.78 -1.01 11.42
C THR A 276 -5.39 -1.19 12.88
N GLY A 277 -4.91 -2.36 13.21
CA GLY A 277 -4.47 -2.74 14.54
C GLY A 277 -3.40 -3.79 14.36
N GLU A 278 -2.31 -3.68 15.09
CA GLU A 278 -1.35 -4.75 15.24
C GLU A 278 -2.10 -5.97 15.77
N TYR A 279 -2.05 -7.07 15.03
CA TYR A 279 -2.54 -8.37 15.52
C TYR A 279 -1.36 -9.11 16.11
N GLY A 280 -1.41 -9.32 17.40
CA GLY A 280 -0.49 -10.25 18.05
C GLY A 280 -0.79 -11.67 17.57
N ILE A 281 0.15 -12.26 16.80
CA ILE A 281 0.11 -13.70 16.54
C ILE A 281 0.55 -14.44 17.81
N TYR A 282 1.46 -13.82 18.55
CA TYR A 282 1.98 -14.24 19.82
C TYR A 282 2.14 -13.00 20.71
N ASP A 283 1.34 -12.89 21.73
CA ASP A 283 1.43 -11.82 22.71
C ASP A 283 2.11 -12.29 24.00
N MET A 284 2.76 -11.39 24.71
CA MET A 284 3.36 -11.68 26.01
C MET A 284 2.27 -12.22 26.95
N GLY A 285 2.51 -13.37 27.57
CA GLY A 285 1.57 -14.03 28.47
C GLY A 285 0.63 -15.02 27.79
N ASP A 286 0.58 -15.07 26.45
CA ASP A 286 -0.18 -16.11 25.76
C ASP A 286 0.41 -17.49 26.07
N TYR A 287 -0.48 -18.48 26.22
CA TYR A 287 -0.10 -19.90 26.44
C TYR A 287 0.88 -20.09 27.61
N ASP A 288 0.67 -19.33 28.69
CA ASP A 288 1.51 -19.34 29.90
C ASP A 288 2.99 -18.98 29.67
N SER A 289 3.33 -18.39 28.52
CA SER A 289 4.68 -17.93 28.22
C SER A 289 5.00 -16.61 28.93
N TYR A 290 6.27 -16.39 29.22
CA TYR A 290 6.74 -15.09 29.68
C TYR A 290 6.79 -14.08 28.53
N ASN A 291 7.29 -14.52 27.35
CA ASN A 291 7.48 -13.65 26.18
C ASN A 291 7.69 -14.48 24.91
N TYR A 292 7.51 -13.85 23.75
CA TYR A 292 7.88 -14.39 22.44
C TYR A 292 8.92 -13.49 21.77
N ARG A 293 9.87 -14.09 21.06
CA ARG A 293 10.90 -13.37 20.31
C ARG A 293 11.25 -14.11 19.03
N ILE A 294 12.03 -13.42 18.17
CA ILE A 294 12.61 -13.96 16.92
C ILE A 294 11.52 -14.56 16.02
N PRO A 295 10.56 -13.77 15.56
CA PRO A 295 9.52 -14.30 14.69
C PRO A 295 10.07 -14.63 13.29
N ALA A 296 9.58 -15.74 12.74
CA ALA A 296 9.77 -16.09 11.33
C ALA A 296 8.42 -16.41 10.71
N MET A 297 8.25 -16.09 9.44
CA MET A 297 7.00 -16.41 8.73
C MET A 297 7.28 -16.88 7.29
N VAL A 298 6.43 -17.80 6.82
CA VAL A 298 6.48 -18.29 5.44
C VAL A 298 5.07 -18.56 4.93
N THR A 299 4.88 -18.38 3.64
CA THR A 299 3.66 -18.80 2.94
C THR A 299 3.93 -20.07 2.14
N THR A 300 3.14 -21.10 2.34
CA THR A 300 3.22 -22.33 1.55
C THR A 300 2.67 -22.12 0.14
N SER A 301 2.99 -23.01 -0.79
CA SER A 301 2.40 -23.02 -2.15
C SER A 301 0.87 -23.15 -2.19
N LYS A 302 0.26 -23.54 -1.07
CA LYS A 302 -1.20 -23.65 -0.93
C LYS A 302 -1.83 -22.42 -0.25
N GLY A 303 -1.05 -21.37 -0.01
CA GLY A 303 -1.51 -20.14 0.62
C GLY A 303 -1.59 -20.20 2.16
N THR A 304 -1.22 -21.31 2.80
CA THR A 304 -1.18 -21.38 4.27
C THR A 304 -0.03 -20.54 4.80
N LEU A 305 -0.30 -19.63 5.71
CA LEU A 305 0.71 -18.89 6.47
C LEU A 305 1.16 -19.75 7.65
N ILE A 306 2.46 -19.75 7.90
CA ILE A 306 3.06 -20.39 9.09
C ILE A 306 3.94 -19.35 9.75
N ALA A 307 3.62 -19.01 11.00
CA ALA A 307 4.41 -18.14 11.84
C ALA A 307 5.11 -18.98 12.91
N ALA A 308 6.40 -18.80 13.07
CA ALA A 308 7.21 -19.41 14.13
C ALA A 308 7.75 -18.34 15.07
N ALA A 309 8.00 -18.71 16.32
CA ALA A 309 8.67 -17.86 17.29
C ALA A 309 9.36 -18.69 18.37
N ASP A 310 10.32 -18.07 19.07
CA ASP A 310 10.82 -18.54 20.36
C ASP A 310 9.75 -18.28 21.42
N GLN A 311 9.21 -19.32 22.04
CA GLN A 311 8.38 -19.22 23.24
C GLN A 311 9.27 -19.24 24.48
N ARG A 312 9.41 -18.10 25.12
CA ARG A 312 10.25 -17.93 26.32
C ARG A 312 9.41 -18.09 27.57
N ASN A 313 9.53 -19.22 28.23
CA ASN A 313 8.62 -19.61 29.28
C ASN A 313 8.88 -18.94 30.64
N THR A 314 10.11 -18.50 30.91
CA THR A 314 10.49 -18.02 32.25
C THR A 314 11.03 -16.60 32.30
N HIS A 315 11.67 -16.09 31.27
CA HIS A 315 12.26 -14.76 31.21
C HIS A 315 12.59 -14.37 29.75
N TRP A 316 12.94 -13.12 29.53
CA TRP A 316 13.20 -12.55 28.18
C TRP A 316 14.58 -12.88 27.57
N SER A 317 15.51 -13.47 28.34
CA SER A 317 16.88 -13.70 27.89
C SER A 317 17.02 -14.82 26.87
N ASP A 318 18.14 -14.88 26.17
CA ASP A 318 18.47 -15.85 25.11
C ASP A 318 18.98 -17.18 25.68
N TRP A 319 18.54 -17.57 26.86
CA TRP A 319 18.87 -18.81 27.54
C TRP A 319 17.75 -19.24 28.48
N GLY A 320 17.67 -20.50 28.83
CA GLY A 320 16.69 -21.03 29.78
C GLY A 320 15.63 -21.90 29.09
N ASN A 321 14.40 -21.89 29.61
CA ASN A 321 13.28 -22.64 29.04
C ASN A 321 12.71 -21.92 27.82
N ILE A 322 13.23 -22.26 26.64
CA ILE A 322 12.80 -21.68 25.36
C ILE A 322 12.41 -22.83 24.43
N ASP A 323 11.19 -22.77 23.92
CA ASP A 323 10.64 -23.71 22.96
C ASP A 323 10.46 -23.03 21.61
N THR A 324 10.46 -23.82 20.55
CA THR A 324 10.11 -23.33 19.22
C THR A 324 8.70 -23.72 18.89
N VAL A 325 7.85 -22.70 18.69
CA VAL A 325 6.43 -22.88 18.41
C VAL A 325 6.06 -22.38 17.02
N VAL A 326 4.98 -22.94 16.45
CA VAL A 326 4.38 -22.42 15.22
C VAL A 326 2.88 -22.30 15.39
N ARG A 327 2.30 -21.29 14.70
CA ARG A 327 0.87 -21.18 14.44
C ARG A 327 0.62 -21.15 12.95
N ARG A 328 -0.54 -21.64 12.54
CA ARG A 328 -0.96 -21.68 11.13
C ARG A 328 -2.21 -20.84 10.92
N SER A 329 -2.26 -20.20 9.74
CA SER A 329 -3.47 -19.57 9.23
C SER A 329 -3.75 -20.09 7.82
N THR A 330 -4.98 -20.51 7.57
CA THR A 330 -5.45 -20.96 6.25
C THR A 330 -6.39 -19.96 5.60
N ASP A 331 -6.60 -18.82 6.24
CA ASP A 331 -7.50 -17.74 5.83
C ASP A 331 -6.75 -16.40 5.69
N ASN A 332 -5.48 -16.48 5.28
CA ASN A 332 -4.55 -15.36 5.04
C ASN A 332 -4.28 -14.46 6.28
N GLY A 333 -4.25 -15.05 7.45
CA GLY A 333 -3.90 -14.36 8.69
C GLY A 333 -5.09 -13.80 9.48
N LEU A 334 -6.34 -14.10 9.06
CA LEU A 334 -7.53 -13.67 9.76
C LEU A 334 -7.71 -14.35 11.10
N THR A 335 -7.50 -15.66 11.09
CA THR A 335 -7.49 -16.48 12.28
C THR A 335 -6.23 -17.33 12.30
N TRP A 336 -5.79 -17.64 13.50
CA TRP A 336 -4.61 -18.46 13.73
C TRP A 336 -5.01 -19.66 14.59
N GLU A 337 -4.59 -20.85 14.15
CA GLU A 337 -4.78 -22.07 14.92
C GLU A 337 -4.01 -21.99 16.25
N GLU A 338 -4.36 -22.87 17.19
CA GLU A 338 -3.60 -23.02 18.43
C GLU A 338 -2.11 -23.30 18.14
N PRO A 339 -1.22 -22.86 19.01
CA PRO A 339 0.21 -23.09 18.82
C PRO A 339 0.53 -24.58 18.84
N ILE A 340 1.50 -24.94 18.04
CA ILE A 340 2.09 -26.28 18.00
C ILE A 340 3.51 -26.16 18.53
N ASP A 341 3.80 -26.83 19.62
CA ASP A 341 5.18 -26.97 20.11
C ASP A 341 5.93 -27.88 19.14
N VAL A 342 6.78 -27.27 18.30
CA VAL A 342 7.56 -28.01 17.31
C VAL A 342 8.77 -28.65 17.97
N ILE A 343 9.41 -27.89 18.86
CA ILE A 343 10.58 -28.37 19.61
C ILE A 343 10.48 -27.85 21.04
N ASP A 344 10.24 -28.77 21.96
CA ASP A 344 10.36 -28.60 23.42
C ASP A 344 11.34 -29.62 23.96
N LEU A 345 12.59 -29.19 24.16
CA LEU A 345 13.66 -30.10 24.60
C LEU A 345 13.61 -30.41 26.09
N LYS A 346 12.91 -29.63 26.90
CA LYS A 346 12.74 -29.88 28.33
C LYS A 346 11.73 -30.95 28.64
N SER A 347 10.68 -31.05 27.85
CA SER A 347 9.67 -32.11 28.00
C SER A 347 10.04 -33.40 27.23
N GLN A 348 10.88 -33.30 26.22
CA GLN A 348 11.25 -34.46 25.39
C GLN A 348 12.49 -35.19 25.90
N SER A 349 12.37 -36.47 26.13
CA SER A 349 13.41 -37.34 26.64
C SER A 349 14.54 -37.68 25.65
N TYR A 350 14.66 -36.96 24.55
CA TYR A 350 15.65 -37.24 23.51
C TYR A 350 17.12 -37.03 23.93
N PHE A 351 17.34 -36.23 24.95
CA PHE A 351 18.70 -35.93 25.44
C PHE A 351 18.86 -36.36 26.89
N ASN A 352 19.01 -37.65 27.07
CA ASN A 352 19.40 -38.20 28.38
C ASN A 352 20.65 -37.50 28.90
N GLY A 353 20.47 -36.58 29.83
CA GLY A 353 21.55 -35.97 30.58
C GLY A 353 21.79 -34.48 30.41
N THR A 354 21.14 -33.81 29.45
CA THR A 354 21.19 -32.35 29.35
C THR A 354 19.82 -31.77 29.71
N GLN A 355 19.63 -31.51 31.01
CA GLN A 355 18.35 -30.90 31.50
C GLN A 355 18.11 -29.46 31.02
N SER A 356 18.89 -28.99 30.09
CA SER A 356 19.00 -27.57 29.79
C SER A 356 19.28 -27.24 28.35
N ALA A 357 18.97 -28.15 27.41
CA ALA A 357 18.96 -27.78 26.00
C ALA A 357 17.69 -26.95 25.67
N TYR A 358 17.83 -25.93 24.83
CA TYR A 358 16.76 -25.09 24.33
C TYR A 358 17.00 -24.77 22.86
N THR A 359 15.94 -24.31 22.16
CA THR A 359 16.02 -23.90 20.76
C THR A 359 15.71 -22.43 20.62
N ILE A 360 16.43 -21.76 19.72
CA ILE A 360 16.24 -20.34 19.39
C ILE A 360 16.39 -20.12 17.89
N ASP A 361 15.99 -18.94 17.46
CA ASP A 361 16.23 -18.38 16.12
C ASP A 361 15.63 -19.25 15.00
N PRO A 362 14.31 -19.50 15.00
CA PRO A 362 13.67 -20.27 13.95
C PRO A 362 13.76 -19.57 12.59
N ALA A 363 14.11 -20.34 11.57
CA ALA A 363 14.03 -19.91 10.17
C ALA A 363 13.14 -20.89 9.38
N LEU A 364 12.25 -20.38 8.55
CA LEU A 364 11.29 -21.17 7.79
C LEU A 364 11.56 -21.08 6.29
N ILE A 365 11.47 -22.22 5.62
CA ILE A 365 11.58 -22.32 4.15
C ILE A 365 10.45 -23.19 3.63
N ALA A 366 9.60 -22.63 2.77
CA ALA A 366 8.54 -23.40 2.08
C ALA A 366 9.01 -23.88 0.71
N GLU A 367 8.76 -25.14 0.42
CA GLU A 367 9.01 -25.70 -0.91
C GLU A 367 7.90 -25.23 -1.86
N GLY A 368 8.30 -24.60 -2.98
CA GLY A 368 7.38 -24.05 -3.98
C GLY A 368 6.63 -25.13 -4.77
N GLU A 369 5.68 -24.70 -5.61
CA GLU A 369 4.84 -25.61 -6.42
C GLU A 369 5.63 -26.54 -7.32
N ASN A 370 6.77 -26.07 -7.85
CA ASN A 370 7.66 -26.84 -8.73
C ASN A 370 8.73 -27.64 -7.95
N GLY A 371 8.66 -27.64 -6.64
CA GLY A 371 9.57 -28.40 -5.80
C GLY A 371 9.28 -29.89 -5.81
N LYS A 372 10.22 -30.69 -5.31
CA LYS A 372 10.10 -32.15 -5.24
C LYS A 372 8.95 -32.59 -4.32
N ASN A 373 8.64 -31.79 -3.30
CA ASN A 373 7.55 -32.04 -2.35
C ASN A 373 6.78 -30.73 -2.10
N PRO A 374 5.91 -30.30 -3.01
CA PRO A 374 5.18 -29.05 -2.89
C PRO A 374 4.39 -28.94 -1.58
N GLY A 375 4.53 -27.81 -0.90
CA GLY A 375 3.88 -27.56 0.39
C GLY A 375 4.62 -28.10 1.62
N ARG A 376 5.81 -28.69 1.44
CA ARG A 376 6.71 -29.01 2.57
C ARG A 376 7.29 -27.71 3.10
N VAL A 377 7.36 -27.62 4.42
CA VAL A 377 8.06 -26.54 5.11
C VAL A 377 9.22 -27.14 5.90
N TRP A 378 10.36 -26.52 5.75
CA TRP A 378 11.56 -26.81 6.52
C TRP A 378 11.72 -25.75 7.59
N MET A 379 12.10 -26.18 8.76
CA MET A 379 12.49 -25.31 9.86
C MET A 379 13.94 -25.59 10.23
N LEU A 380 14.71 -24.54 10.39
CA LEU A 380 16.03 -24.56 10.97
C LEU A 380 15.95 -23.79 12.28
N VAL A 381 16.59 -24.31 13.31
CA VAL A 381 16.72 -23.67 14.61
C VAL A 381 18.12 -23.83 15.13
N ASP A 382 18.57 -22.90 15.93
CA ASP A 382 19.77 -23.08 16.73
C ASP A 382 19.43 -23.87 17.98
N MET A 383 20.17 -24.95 18.22
CA MET A 383 20.06 -25.74 19.45
C MET A 383 21.22 -25.38 20.39
N MET A 384 20.88 -24.88 21.53
CA MET A 384 21.84 -24.43 22.53
C MET A 384 21.83 -25.38 23.72
N PRO A 385 22.97 -25.95 24.07
CA PRO A 385 23.10 -26.61 25.38
C PRO A 385 23.12 -25.52 26.47
N GLU A 386 22.35 -25.68 27.51
CA GLU A 386 22.49 -24.83 28.70
C GLU A 386 23.87 -25.14 29.27
N SER A 387 24.78 -24.22 29.12
CA SER A 387 26.17 -24.46 29.35
C SER A 387 26.52 -24.72 30.78
N THR A 388 27.27 -25.35 30.82
CA THR A 388 28.59 -25.40 31.50
C THR A 388 28.94 -24.10 32.23
#